data_3b89a7323c695ddfa6b9caed138f2ad1
#
_entry.id   3b89a7323c695ddfa6b9caed138f2ad1
#
_cell.length_a   1.000
_cell.length_b   1.000
_cell.length_c   1.000
_cell.angle_alpha   90.00
_cell.angle_beta   90.00
_cell.angle_gamma   90.00
#
_symmetry.space_group_name_H-M   'P 1'
#
loop_
_entity.id
_entity.type
_entity.pdbx_description
1 polymer ?
#
loop_
_entity_poly.entity_id
_entity_poly.type
_entity_poly.pdbx_seq_one_letter_code
_entity_poly.pdbx_strand_id
1 'polypeptide(L)'
;DYINLSRHTSSLGYGVAGTYFIIKDLQAKLSYEKAYRLPTTDELFGDEDLEAGKTNLRPEQSDNVNFNLSYGRQFGKHGLYLEGSVIYRDTKDYIKRGLDAIGGMSYGIYENHGRVKTKGFNISLRYNYDRWFNIGGTFNNINARDDERYRAGNTLQESVSYGQRIPNQPYTFANFDANFAWHDLFREGNTLTIGYDGYYQHEFPLYWEALGDPTTKSRVPDQLSHNLVLGYSIKNGRYSFSLECRNFTNEKLYDNFSLQKAGRAFYGKFKVH
;
A
#
# COMPACT_ATOMS: atom_id res chain seq x y z
N ASP A 1 6.30 33.15 -23.24
CA ASP A 1 7.74 32.77 -23.27
C ASP A 1 7.92 31.40 -22.72
N TYR A 2 8.42 30.46 -23.54
CA TYR A 2 8.76 29.13 -23.09
C TYR A 2 10.08 29.19 -22.31
N ILE A 3 10.04 28.94 -21.00
CA ILE A 3 11.24 28.85 -20.17
C ILE A 3 11.76 27.41 -20.28
N ASN A 4 12.91 27.26 -20.93
CA ASN A 4 13.57 25.95 -21.04
C ASN A 4 14.42 25.72 -19.78
N LEU A 5 13.87 25.01 -18.80
CA LEU A 5 14.57 24.63 -17.57
C LEU A 5 15.16 23.25 -17.74
N SER A 6 16.50 23.16 -17.83
CA SER A 6 17.19 21.89 -17.74
C SER A 6 17.90 21.78 -16.39
N ARG A 7 17.69 20.68 -15.68
CA ARG A 7 18.35 20.37 -14.41
C ARG A 7 19.02 19.01 -14.48
N HIS A 8 20.32 19.01 -14.23
CA HIS A 8 21.09 17.75 -14.13
C HIS A 8 21.36 17.44 -12.65
N THR A 9 20.97 16.27 -12.20
CA THR A 9 21.25 15.77 -10.85
C THR A 9 21.82 14.37 -10.99
N SER A 10 22.96 14.11 -10.37
CA SER A 10 23.55 12.78 -10.27
C SER A 10 23.51 12.33 -8.82
N SER A 11 23.15 11.08 -8.59
CA SER A 11 23.10 10.47 -7.27
C SER A 11 23.54 9.01 -7.35
N LEU A 12 24.37 8.58 -6.40
CA LEU A 12 24.84 7.20 -6.33
C LEU A 12 24.08 6.44 -5.26
N GLY A 13 23.20 5.52 -5.69
CA GLY A 13 22.58 4.54 -4.83
C GLY A 13 23.44 3.27 -4.73
N TYR A 14 23.40 2.64 -3.58
CA TYR A 14 24.05 1.35 -3.36
C TYR A 14 23.30 0.54 -2.31
N GLY A 15 23.47 -0.78 -2.33
CA GLY A 15 22.85 -1.66 -1.37
C GLY A 15 23.60 -2.95 -1.21
N VAL A 16 23.35 -3.61 -0.08
CA VAL A 16 23.86 -4.94 0.23
C VAL A 16 22.76 -5.76 0.87
N ALA A 17 22.69 -7.03 0.53
CA ALA A 17 21.76 -7.96 1.15
C ALA A 17 22.44 -9.30 1.41
N GLY A 18 22.13 -9.89 2.56
CA GLY A 18 22.53 -11.22 2.93
C GLY A 18 21.34 -12.10 3.22
N THR A 19 21.39 -13.35 2.80
CA THR A 19 20.39 -14.37 3.08
C THR A 19 21.05 -15.54 3.79
N TYR A 20 20.43 -15.99 4.87
CA TYR A 20 20.92 -17.11 5.66
C TYR A 20 19.78 -18.11 5.90
N PHE A 21 20.02 -19.36 5.54
CA PHE A 21 19.10 -20.46 5.83
C PHE A 21 19.41 -21.01 7.22
N ILE A 22 18.55 -20.72 8.18
CA ILE A 22 18.66 -21.20 9.57
C ILE A 22 18.46 -22.71 9.59
N ILE A 23 17.45 -23.16 8.87
CA ILE A 23 17.20 -24.55 8.50
C ILE A 23 16.66 -24.58 7.07
N LYS A 24 16.49 -25.75 6.48
CA LYS A 24 16.04 -25.94 5.08
C LYS A 24 14.81 -25.10 4.71
N ASP A 25 13.87 -24.97 5.63
CA ASP A 25 12.55 -24.37 5.38
C ASP A 25 12.42 -22.96 6.04
N LEU A 26 13.45 -22.49 6.76
CA LEU A 26 13.47 -21.20 7.47
C LEU A 26 14.65 -20.35 7.02
N GLN A 27 14.33 -19.21 6.47
CA GLN A 27 15.28 -18.26 5.89
C GLN A 27 15.18 -16.91 6.58
N ALA A 28 16.33 -16.34 6.92
CA ALA A 28 16.46 -14.95 7.35
C ALA A 28 17.17 -14.14 6.28
N LYS A 29 16.69 -12.93 6.01
CA LYS A 29 17.30 -11.98 5.08
C LYS A 29 17.45 -10.62 5.74
N LEU A 30 18.63 -10.03 5.64
CA LEU A 30 18.91 -8.67 6.07
C LEU A 30 19.38 -7.87 4.85
N SER A 31 18.85 -6.67 4.67
CA SER A 31 19.30 -5.77 3.61
C SER A 31 19.44 -4.34 4.12
N TYR A 32 20.43 -3.66 3.56
CA TYR A 32 20.61 -2.22 3.64
C TYR A 32 20.69 -1.64 2.23
N GLU A 33 20.03 -0.51 2.03
CA GLU A 33 20.05 0.20 0.76
C GLU A 33 20.03 1.71 0.99
N LYS A 34 20.92 2.40 0.30
CA LYS A 34 20.84 3.85 0.09
C LYS A 34 20.23 4.12 -1.27
N ALA A 35 19.00 4.65 -1.26
CA ALA A 35 18.22 4.87 -2.47
C ALA A 35 17.91 6.34 -2.68
N TYR A 36 17.66 6.69 -3.94
CA TYR A 36 17.19 8.00 -4.37
C TYR A 36 15.92 7.84 -5.19
N ARG A 37 14.91 8.65 -4.89
CA ARG A 37 13.67 8.72 -5.67
C ARG A 37 13.61 10.08 -6.36
N LEU A 38 13.61 10.06 -7.68
CA LEU A 38 13.34 11.26 -8.45
C LEU A 38 11.87 11.66 -8.34
N PRO A 39 11.56 12.96 -8.36
CA PRO A 39 10.18 13.39 -8.50
C PRO A 39 9.55 12.82 -9.78
N THR A 40 8.29 12.45 -9.71
CA THR A 40 7.52 12.00 -10.89
C THR A 40 7.13 13.18 -11.77
N THR A 41 6.67 12.90 -12.97
CA THR A 41 6.16 13.93 -13.90
C THR A 41 5.02 14.74 -13.28
N ASP A 42 4.08 14.04 -12.62
CA ASP A 42 2.92 14.67 -11.98
C ASP A 42 3.33 15.54 -10.78
N GLU A 43 4.34 15.13 -10.01
CA GLU A 43 4.89 15.94 -8.92
C GLU A 43 5.57 17.21 -9.42
N LEU A 44 6.21 17.16 -10.60
CA LEU A 44 6.92 18.31 -11.19
C LEU A 44 5.99 19.25 -11.95
N PHE A 45 5.02 18.72 -12.68
CA PHE A 45 4.22 19.51 -13.63
C PHE A 45 2.73 19.55 -13.26
N GLY A 46 2.29 18.71 -12.33
CA GLY A 46 0.88 18.57 -11.96
C GLY A 46 0.07 17.81 -12.99
N ASP A 47 -1.23 17.77 -12.75
CA ASP A 47 -2.25 17.44 -13.74
C ASP A 47 -3.07 18.69 -14.08
N GLU A 48 -3.89 18.62 -15.11
CA GLU A 48 -4.68 19.78 -15.56
C GLU A 48 -5.85 20.12 -14.61
N ASP A 49 -6.16 19.24 -13.64
CA ASP A 49 -7.42 19.33 -12.88
C ASP A 49 -7.23 19.59 -11.38
N LEU A 50 -6.41 18.80 -10.69
CA LEU A 50 -6.41 18.72 -9.23
C LEU A 50 -5.03 18.93 -8.59
N GLU A 51 -3.95 18.84 -9.34
CA GLU A 51 -2.58 18.89 -8.82
C GLU A 51 -1.75 20.00 -9.48
N ALA A 52 -1.23 20.89 -8.64
CA ALA A 52 -0.27 21.89 -9.08
C ALA A 52 1.15 21.33 -8.95
N GLY A 53 1.87 21.26 -10.06
CA GLY A 53 3.24 20.79 -10.09
C GLY A 53 4.23 21.77 -9.45
N LYS A 54 5.38 21.24 -9.01
CA LYS A 54 6.46 22.02 -8.44
C LYS A 54 7.80 21.62 -9.05
N THR A 55 8.24 22.38 -10.04
CA THR A 55 9.44 22.08 -10.86
C THR A 55 10.77 22.11 -10.09
N ASN A 56 10.81 22.70 -8.89
CA ASN A 56 12.03 22.81 -8.07
C ASN A 56 12.16 21.72 -7.00
N LEU A 57 11.38 20.64 -7.06
CA LEU A 57 11.50 19.52 -6.14
C LEU A 57 12.89 18.88 -6.23
N ARG A 58 13.43 18.54 -5.07
CA ARG A 58 14.67 17.76 -4.95
C ARG A 58 14.37 16.28 -4.87
N PRO A 59 15.25 15.40 -5.38
CA PRO A 59 15.12 13.96 -5.17
C PRO A 59 15.11 13.61 -3.68
N GLU A 60 14.24 12.67 -3.31
CA GLU A 60 14.33 12.05 -1.97
C GLU A 60 15.59 11.20 -1.88
N GLN A 61 16.20 11.21 -0.70
CA GLN A 61 17.30 10.34 -0.34
C GLN A 61 16.89 9.50 0.86
N SER A 62 17.01 8.18 0.78
CA SER A 62 16.65 7.29 1.89
C SER A 62 17.73 6.28 2.21
N ASP A 63 17.89 6.01 3.50
CA ASP A 63 18.62 4.89 4.05
C ASP A 63 17.59 3.86 4.55
N ASN A 64 17.61 2.66 3.96
CA ASN A 64 16.62 1.61 4.18
C ASN A 64 17.28 0.39 4.81
N VAL A 65 16.73 -0.10 5.93
CA VAL A 65 17.10 -1.36 6.54
C VAL A 65 15.88 -2.25 6.61
N ASN A 66 15.99 -3.46 6.07
CA ASN A 66 14.90 -4.44 6.12
C ASN A 66 15.43 -5.76 6.67
N PHE A 67 14.70 -6.33 7.61
CA PHE A 67 14.89 -7.70 8.08
C PHE A 67 13.65 -8.50 7.75
N ASN A 68 13.84 -9.68 7.16
CA ASN A 68 12.78 -10.59 6.80
C ASN A 68 13.09 -11.98 7.34
N LEU A 69 12.08 -12.64 7.90
CA LEU A 69 12.11 -14.04 8.30
C LEU A 69 10.98 -14.76 7.57
N SER A 70 11.30 -15.79 6.81
CA SER A 70 10.31 -16.57 6.06
C SER A 70 10.47 -18.06 6.32
N TYR A 71 9.33 -18.72 6.52
CA TYR A 71 9.22 -20.15 6.68
C TYR A 71 8.26 -20.69 5.63
N GLY A 72 8.69 -21.69 4.86
CA GLY A 72 7.86 -22.32 3.85
C GLY A 72 8.07 -23.80 3.81
N ARG A 73 7.02 -24.58 4.03
CA ARG A 73 7.10 -26.05 4.03
C ARG A 73 5.87 -26.72 3.46
N GLN A 74 6.10 -27.80 2.71
CA GLN A 74 5.08 -28.71 2.24
C GLN A 74 5.07 -30.00 3.09
N PHE A 75 3.89 -30.35 3.61
CA PHE A 75 3.64 -31.54 4.42
C PHE A 75 2.62 -32.45 3.70
N GLY A 76 3.05 -33.27 2.78
CA GLY A 76 2.14 -34.03 1.94
C GLY A 76 1.23 -33.10 1.14
N LYS A 77 -0.07 -33.09 1.43
CA LYS A 77 -1.07 -32.23 0.78
C LYS A 77 -1.18 -30.83 1.38
N HIS A 78 -0.51 -30.57 2.49
CA HIS A 78 -0.57 -29.29 3.21
C HIS A 78 0.65 -28.45 2.87
N GLY A 79 0.46 -27.21 2.45
CA GLY A 79 1.51 -26.22 2.30
C GLY A 79 1.30 -25.07 3.29
N LEU A 80 2.36 -24.67 3.96
CA LEU A 80 2.37 -23.53 4.88
C LEU A 80 3.48 -22.56 4.48
N TYR A 81 3.13 -21.28 4.40
CA TYR A 81 4.08 -20.18 4.25
C TYR A 81 3.79 -19.10 5.27
N LEU A 82 4.81 -18.72 6.00
CA LEU A 82 4.80 -17.65 6.99
C LEU A 82 5.94 -16.69 6.66
N GLU A 83 5.66 -15.41 6.70
CA GLU A 83 6.66 -14.37 6.52
C GLU A 83 6.42 -13.22 7.50
N GLY A 84 7.50 -12.74 8.12
CA GLY A 84 7.50 -11.53 8.92
C GLY A 84 8.65 -10.63 8.47
N SER A 85 8.38 -9.33 8.31
CA SER A 85 9.41 -8.35 7.99
C SER A 85 9.33 -7.16 8.92
N VAL A 86 10.49 -6.61 9.25
CA VAL A 86 10.63 -5.33 9.95
C VAL A 86 11.33 -4.36 9.03
N ILE A 87 10.82 -3.13 8.96
CA ILE A 87 11.24 -2.09 8.04
C ILE A 87 11.65 -0.87 8.84
N TYR A 88 12.82 -0.34 8.54
CA TYR A 88 13.27 0.97 8.98
C TYR A 88 13.75 1.78 7.78
N ARG A 89 13.21 2.99 7.62
CA ARG A 89 13.63 3.92 6.57
C ARG A 89 13.80 5.32 7.14
N ASP A 90 14.91 5.94 6.80
CA ASP A 90 15.22 7.33 7.12
C ASP A 90 15.32 8.11 5.81
N THR A 91 14.36 9.00 5.56
CA THR A 91 14.24 9.74 4.30
C THR A 91 14.49 11.21 4.53
N LYS A 92 15.38 11.80 3.74
CA LYS A 92 15.62 13.23 3.63
C LYS A 92 14.97 13.79 2.37
N ASP A 93 14.60 15.05 2.40
CA ASP A 93 13.90 15.73 1.29
C ASP A 93 12.63 14.97 0.85
N TYR A 94 11.92 14.39 1.82
CA TYR A 94 10.72 13.61 1.58
C TYR A 94 9.70 14.41 0.78
N ILE A 95 9.24 13.89 -0.35
CA ILE A 95 8.24 14.56 -1.18
C ILE A 95 6.85 14.15 -0.68
N LYS A 96 6.15 15.11 -0.09
CA LYS A 96 4.78 14.90 0.34
C LYS A 96 3.81 15.73 -0.49
N ARG A 97 2.62 15.22 -0.65
CA ARG A 97 1.46 15.92 -1.15
C ARG A 97 0.83 16.74 -0.02
N GLY A 98 0.68 18.02 -0.24
CA GLY A 98 -0.10 18.93 0.59
C GLY A 98 -1.33 19.41 -0.15
N LEU A 99 -2.11 20.27 0.49
CA LEU A 99 -3.19 21.03 -0.14
C LEU A 99 -2.86 22.51 -0.06
N ASP A 100 -3.06 23.20 -1.14
CA ASP A 100 -2.95 24.65 -1.22
C ASP A 100 -4.16 25.23 -1.94
N ALA A 101 -4.40 26.53 -1.78
CA ALA A 101 -5.51 27.22 -2.42
C ALA A 101 -4.95 28.28 -3.38
N ILE A 102 -5.25 28.12 -4.66
CA ILE A 102 -4.87 29.08 -5.71
C ILE A 102 -6.15 29.58 -6.37
N GLY A 103 -6.38 30.90 -6.33
CA GLY A 103 -7.55 31.51 -6.97
C GLY A 103 -8.91 31.06 -6.41
N GLY A 104 -8.96 30.60 -5.15
CA GLY A 104 -10.19 30.10 -4.50
C GLY A 104 -10.50 28.63 -4.76
N MET A 105 -9.66 27.92 -5.51
CA MET A 105 -9.73 26.47 -5.70
C MET A 105 -8.64 25.78 -4.91
N SER A 106 -8.95 24.61 -4.34
CA SER A 106 -8.00 23.77 -3.61
C SER A 106 -7.28 22.84 -4.58
N TYR A 107 -5.96 22.86 -4.57
CA TYR A 107 -5.10 21.97 -5.36
C TYR A 107 -4.22 21.12 -4.45
N GLY A 108 -3.91 19.91 -4.89
CA GLY A 108 -2.78 19.17 -4.39
C GLY A 108 -1.48 19.85 -4.81
N ILE A 109 -0.57 20.09 -3.89
CA ILE A 109 0.77 20.60 -4.19
C ILE A 109 1.82 19.69 -3.58
N TYR A 110 2.91 19.46 -4.29
CA TYR A 110 4.02 18.66 -3.79
C TYR A 110 5.13 19.54 -3.21
N GLU A 111 5.69 19.12 -2.09
CA GLU A 111 6.79 19.82 -1.45
C GLU A 111 7.81 18.85 -0.87
N ASN A 112 9.08 19.22 -0.87
CA ASN A 112 10.08 18.54 -0.06
C ASN A 112 9.85 18.93 1.41
N HIS A 113 9.35 17.97 2.17
CA HIS A 113 9.24 18.03 3.62
C HIS A 113 10.52 17.43 4.21
N GLY A 114 11.24 18.10 5.00
CA GLY A 114 12.53 17.71 5.55
C GLY A 114 12.80 16.22 5.75
N ARG A 115 12.94 15.77 6.99
CA ARG A 115 13.27 14.39 7.31
C ARG A 115 12.05 13.61 7.79
N VAL A 116 11.87 12.41 7.24
CA VAL A 116 10.81 11.48 7.66
C VAL A 116 11.40 10.13 8.03
N LYS A 117 11.07 9.63 9.21
CA LYS A 117 11.40 8.28 9.65
C LYS A 117 10.21 7.36 9.54
N THR A 118 10.39 6.25 8.83
CA THR A 118 9.39 5.21 8.69
C THR A 118 9.84 3.97 9.45
N LYS A 119 8.98 3.47 10.33
CA LYS A 119 9.14 2.20 11.03
C LYS A 119 7.91 1.36 10.80
N GLY A 120 8.10 0.08 10.56
CA GLY A 120 6.96 -0.78 10.33
C GLY A 120 7.31 -2.25 10.38
N PHE A 121 6.25 -3.03 10.31
CA PHE A 121 6.36 -4.48 10.12
C PHE A 121 5.21 -4.96 9.23
N ASN A 122 5.45 -6.07 8.57
CA ASN A 122 4.40 -6.85 7.93
C ASN A 122 4.47 -8.31 8.36
N ILE A 123 3.32 -8.97 8.32
CA ILE A 123 3.19 -10.40 8.57
C ILE A 123 2.32 -10.96 7.46
N SER A 124 2.77 -12.03 6.82
CA SER A 124 2.02 -12.78 5.81
C SER A 124 1.89 -14.22 6.22
N LEU A 125 0.70 -14.74 6.05
CA LEU A 125 0.37 -16.16 6.24
C LEU A 125 -0.28 -16.66 4.97
N ARG A 126 0.14 -17.83 4.50
CA ARG A 126 -0.56 -18.57 3.45
C ARG A 126 -0.56 -20.06 3.79
N TYR A 127 -1.73 -20.64 3.70
CA TYR A 127 -1.93 -22.09 3.84
C TYR A 127 -2.69 -22.62 2.64
N ASN A 128 -2.27 -23.75 2.13
CA ASN A 128 -2.98 -24.46 1.09
C ASN A 128 -3.14 -25.96 1.44
N TYR A 129 -4.25 -26.53 1.02
CA TYR A 129 -4.52 -27.96 1.09
C TYR A 129 -4.74 -28.51 -0.31
N ASP A 130 -3.74 -29.21 -0.81
CA ASP A 130 -3.75 -29.77 -2.17
C ASP A 130 -4.17 -28.70 -3.19
N ARG A 131 -5.04 -29.04 -4.12
CA ARG A 131 -5.67 -28.13 -5.09
C ARG A 131 -7.07 -27.65 -4.69
N TRP A 132 -7.52 -28.02 -3.49
CA TRP A 132 -8.90 -27.79 -3.04
C TRP A 132 -9.11 -26.47 -2.34
N PHE A 133 -8.12 -26.05 -1.58
CA PHE A 133 -8.30 -24.93 -0.67
C PHE A 133 -7.00 -24.15 -0.50
N ASN A 134 -7.10 -22.83 -0.55
CA ASN A 134 -6.06 -21.95 -0.04
C ASN A 134 -6.68 -20.79 0.75
N ILE A 135 -5.96 -20.37 1.79
CA ILE A 135 -6.29 -19.21 2.60
C ILE A 135 -5.01 -18.42 2.81
N GLY A 136 -5.11 -17.11 2.76
CA GLY A 136 -3.99 -16.23 2.99
C GLY A 136 -4.40 -14.91 3.61
N GLY A 137 -3.40 -14.21 4.12
CA GLY A 137 -3.59 -12.87 4.62
C GLY A 137 -2.27 -12.18 4.85
N THR A 138 -2.31 -10.88 4.76
CA THR A 138 -1.20 -9.99 5.11
C THR A 138 -1.69 -8.91 6.06
N PHE A 139 -0.92 -8.64 7.08
CA PHE A 139 -1.13 -7.52 7.99
C PHE A 139 0.06 -6.58 7.91
N ASN A 140 -0.21 -5.29 7.79
CA ASN A 140 0.82 -4.26 7.66
C ASN A 140 0.60 -3.17 8.70
N ASN A 141 1.68 -2.76 9.35
CA ASN A 141 1.71 -1.55 10.15
C ASN A 141 2.97 -0.77 9.78
N ILE A 142 2.80 0.33 9.06
CA ILE A 142 3.89 1.16 8.52
C ILE A 142 3.66 2.59 8.98
N ASN A 143 4.49 3.07 9.89
CA ASN A 143 4.33 4.34 10.56
C ASN A 143 5.42 5.33 10.14
N ALA A 144 5.09 6.22 9.22
CA ALA A 144 5.93 7.32 8.77
C ALA A 144 5.68 8.56 9.66
N ARG A 145 6.74 9.13 10.24
CA ARG A 145 6.66 10.29 11.12
C ARG A 145 7.64 11.37 10.69
N ASP A 146 7.20 12.61 10.85
CA ASP A 146 8.05 13.78 10.72
C ASP A 146 9.18 13.73 11.76
N ASP A 147 10.43 13.78 11.29
CA ASP A 147 11.64 13.82 12.12
C ASP A 147 12.39 15.16 11.92
N GLU A 148 11.78 16.14 11.28
CA GLU A 148 12.32 17.48 11.13
C GLU A 148 11.97 18.33 12.35
N ARG A 149 12.89 18.37 13.31
CA ARG A 149 12.66 19.04 14.59
C ARG A 149 12.56 20.55 14.45
N TYR A 150 13.38 21.15 13.57
CA TYR A 150 13.42 22.57 13.35
C TYR A 150 13.25 22.88 11.87
N ARG A 151 12.42 23.83 11.52
CA ARG A 151 12.28 24.28 10.14
C ARG A 151 13.55 24.98 9.67
N ALA A 152 13.88 24.87 8.40
CA ALA A 152 15.01 25.53 7.79
C ALA A 152 14.97 27.06 8.08
N GLY A 153 16.05 27.57 8.66
CA GLY A 153 16.17 28.98 9.03
C GLY A 153 15.61 29.37 10.40
N ASN A 154 14.98 28.46 11.14
CA ASN A 154 14.51 28.73 12.51
C ASN A 154 14.86 27.56 13.44
N THR A 155 15.95 27.70 14.19
CA THR A 155 16.40 26.71 15.18
C THR A 155 15.92 27.00 16.60
N LEU A 156 15.16 28.07 16.82
CA LEU A 156 14.68 28.48 18.13
C LEU A 156 13.32 27.90 18.48
N GLN A 157 12.56 27.48 17.48
CA GLN A 157 11.22 26.93 17.69
C GLN A 157 11.08 25.56 17.04
N GLU A 158 10.67 24.59 17.84
CA GLU A 158 10.38 23.23 17.37
C GLU A 158 9.19 23.24 16.42
N SER A 159 9.27 22.43 15.36
CA SER A 159 8.18 22.27 14.40
C SER A 159 6.97 21.61 15.07
N VAL A 160 5.79 22.18 14.92
CA VAL A 160 4.54 21.59 15.45
C VAL A 160 4.21 20.22 14.84
N SER A 161 4.76 19.91 13.68
CA SER A 161 4.60 18.58 13.05
C SER A 161 5.64 17.56 13.50
N TYR A 162 6.67 17.99 14.27
CA TYR A 162 7.71 17.07 14.74
C TYR A 162 7.12 15.90 15.54
N GLY A 163 7.54 14.68 15.19
CA GLY A 163 7.05 13.44 15.79
C GLY A 163 5.62 13.04 15.35
N GLN A 164 4.92 13.91 14.64
CA GLN A 164 3.58 13.61 14.13
C GLN A 164 3.65 12.61 12.97
N ARG A 165 2.57 11.84 12.80
CA ARG A 165 2.43 10.93 11.66
C ARG A 165 2.21 11.74 10.38
N ILE A 166 2.86 11.31 9.28
CA ILE A 166 2.60 11.91 7.96
C ILE A 166 1.12 11.70 7.62
N PRO A 167 0.38 12.77 7.33
CA PRO A 167 -1.04 12.65 7.02
C PRO A 167 -1.31 12.04 5.65
N ASN A 168 -2.56 11.68 5.42
CA ASN A 168 -3.08 11.11 4.18
C ASN A 168 -2.38 9.82 3.73
N GLN A 169 -1.95 9.01 4.69
CA GLN A 169 -1.33 7.71 4.47
C GLN A 169 -1.92 6.67 5.43
N PRO A 170 -2.52 5.59 4.92
CA PRO A 170 -2.89 4.45 5.75
C PRO A 170 -1.64 3.86 6.41
N TYR A 171 -1.70 3.61 7.70
CA TYR A 171 -0.57 3.06 8.45
C TYR A 171 -0.82 1.66 8.99
N THR A 172 -2.07 1.26 9.08
CA THR A 172 -2.45 -0.11 9.46
C THR A 172 -3.49 -0.60 8.48
N PHE A 173 -3.18 -1.68 7.78
CA PHE A 173 -4.08 -2.29 6.83
C PHE A 173 -3.80 -3.79 6.69
N ALA A 174 -4.83 -4.53 6.30
CA ALA A 174 -4.76 -5.97 6.10
C ALA A 174 -5.51 -6.40 4.84
N ASN A 175 -5.00 -7.43 4.19
CA ASN A 175 -5.69 -8.16 3.14
C ASN A 175 -5.83 -9.61 3.57
N PHE A 176 -6.94 -10.24 3.21
CA PHE A 176 -7.18 -11.65 3.47
C PHE A 176 -7.96 -12.26 2.32
N ASP A 177 -7.62 -13.48 1.97
CA ASP A 177 -8.24 -14.22 0.89
C ASP A 177 -8.47 -15.69 1.27
N ALA A 178 -9.51 -16.27 0.70
CA ALA A 178 -9.77 -17.71 0.78
C ALA A 178 -10.36 -18.18 -0.55
N ASN A 179 -9.85 -19.31 -1.04
CA ASN A 179 -10.34 -19.92 -2.27
C ASN A 179 -10.59 -21.40 -2.05
N PHE A 180 -11.76 -21.85 -2.49
CA PHE A 180 -12.15 -23.24 -2.54
C PHE A 180 -12.37 -23.66 -3.98
N ALA A 181 -11.92 -24.85 -4.35
CA ALA A 181 -12.12 -25.42 -5.67
C ALA A 181 -12.57 -26.89 -5.55
N TRP A 182 -13.72 -27.19 -6.08
CA TRP A 182 -14.23 -28.55 -6.20
C TRP A 182 -14.07 -29.01 -7.65
N HIS A 183 -13.13 -29.90 -7.86
CA HIS A 183 -12.85 -30.50 -9.16
C HIS A 183 -13.80 -31.65 -9.43
N ASP A 184 -14.13 -31.84 -10.69
CA ASP A 184 -15.00 -32.90 -11.18
C ASP A 184 -16.42 -32.89 -10.55
N LEU A 185 -16.86 -31.72 -10.09
CA LEU A 185 -18.18 -31.51 -9.52
C LEU A 185 -19.25 -31.66 -10.62
N PHE A 186 -20.23 -32.52 -10.40
CA PHE A 186 -21.31 -32.92 -11.31
C PHE A 186 -20.85 -33.67 -12.58
N ARG A 187 -19.67 -33.43 -13.11
CA ARG A 187 -19.10 -34.08 -14.28
C ARG A 187 -17.59 -33.95 -14.30
N GLU A 188 -16.89 -34.97 -14.80
CA GLU A 188 -15.45 -34.94 -15.02
C GLU A 188 -15.04 -33.73 -15.89
N GLY A 189 -13.96 -33.05 -15.50
CA GLY A 189 -13.46 -31.84 -16.16
C GLY A 189 -14.24 -30.56 -15.83
N ASN A 190 -15.19 -30.61 -14.89
CA ASN A 190 -15.87 -29.41 -14.37
C ASN A 190 -15.29 -29.01 -13.02
N THR A 191 -15.18 -27.71 -12.79
CA THR A 191 -14.66 -27.16 -11.52
C THR A 191 -15.56 -26.03 -11.04
N LEU A 192 -16.01 -26.14 -9.79
CA LEU A 192 -16.66 -25.05 -9.07
C LEU A 192 -15.62 -24.37 -8.17
N THR A 193 -15.56 -23.04 -8.22
CA THR A 193 -14.69 -22.25 -7.35
C THR A 193 -15.50 -21.25 -6.56
N ILE A 194 -15.16 -21.09 -5.28
CA ILE A 194 -15.64 -19.99 -4.44
C ILE A 194 -14.42 -19.24 -3.95
N GLY A 195 -14.32 -17.99 -4.35
CA GLY A 195 -13.29 -17.05 -3.92
C GLY A 195 -13.87 -16.00 -2.98
N TYR A 196 -13.13 -15.69 -1.96
CA TYR A 196 -13.41 -14.60 -1.04
C TYR A 196 -12.15 -13.78 -0.87
N ASP A 197 -12.28 -12.46 -0.90
CA ASP A 197 -11.22 -11.53 -0.52
C ASP A 197 -11.79 -10.40 0.34
N GLY A 198 -10.95 -9.91 1.24
CA GLY A 198 -11.29 -8.82 2.11
C GLY A 198 -10.11 -7.86 2.30
N TYR A 199 -10.45 -6.63 2.57
CA TYR A 199 -9.52 -5.55 2.82
C TYR A 199 -9.96 -4.76 4.04
N TYR A 200 -9.07 -4.61 5.01
CA TYR A 200 -9.21 -3.75 6.17
C TYR A 200 -8.20 -2.61 6.12
N GLN A 201 -8.66 -1.41 6.43
CA GLN A 201 -7.83 -0.23 6.59
C GLN A 201 -8.28 0.51 7.85
N HIS A 202 -7.34 0.75 8.76
CA HIS A 202 -7.59 1.55 9.94
C HIS A 202 -7.71 3.04 9.59
N GLU A 203 -8.48 3.78 10.35
CA GLU A 203 -8.66 5.22 10.16
C GLU A 203 -7.31 5.96 10.13
N PHE A 204 -7.23 7.00 9.32
CA PHE A 204 -6.03 7.83 9.27
C PHE A 204 -6.38 9.31 9.03
N PRO A 205 -5.53 10.24 9.51
CA PRO A 205 -5.80 11.67 9.37
C PRO A 205 -5.55 12.15 7.93
N LEU A 206 -6.41 13.03 7.42
CA LEU A 206 -6.21 13.70 6.13
C LEU A 206 -5.18 14.82 6.20
N TYR A 207 -5.07 15.47 7.35
CA TYR A 207 -4.19 16.61 7.60
C TYR A 207 -3.34 16.38 8.85
N TRP A 208 -2.37 17.25 9.08
CA TRP A 208 -1.57 17.21 10.29
C TRP A 208 -2.43 17.29 11.55
N GLU A 209 -2.32 16.32 12.44
CA GLU A 209 -3.12 16.29 13.66
C GLU A 209 -2.77 17.41 14.64
N ALA A 210 -1.55 17.95 14.58
CA ALA A 210 -1.11 19.09 15.40
C ALA A 210 -1.57 20.45 14.88
N LEU A 211 -2.08 20.51 13.65
CA LEU A 211 -2.51 21.77 13.02
C LEU A 211 -4.03 21.84 12.92
N GLY A 212 -4.58 23.04 13.02
CA GLY A 212 -6.03 23.28 12.91
C GLY A 212 -6.79 23.05 14.20
N ASP A 213 -8.11 23.20 14.11
CA ASP A 213 -9.03 23.04 15.23
C ASP A 213 -9.19 21.54 15.60
N PRO A 214 -9.01 21.15 16.87
CA PRO A 214 -9.21 19.78 17.33
C PRO A 214 -10.61 19.20 17.04
N THR A 215 -11.63 20.06 16.92
CA THR A 215 -13.02 19.65 16.75
C THR A 215 -13.41 19.39 15.30
N THR A 216 -12.62 19.86 14.34
CA THR A 216 -12.91 19.78 12.89
C THR A 216 -11.93 18.90 12.12
N LYS A 217 -11.22 18.00 12.81
CA LYS A 217 -10.24 17.12 12.20
C LYS A 217 -10.87 16.11 11.27
N SER A 218 -10.57 16.23 9.97
CA SER A 218 -11.01 15.29 8.96
C SER A 218 -10.12 14.04 8.95
N ARG A 219 -10.77 12.89 9.01
CA ARG A 219 -10.13 11.57 8.94
C ARG A 219 -10.84 10.72 7.89
N VAL A 220 -10.09 9.86 7.24
CA VAL A 220 -10.67 8.73 6.52
C VAL A 220 -11.01 7.67 7.57
N PRO A 221 -12.29 7.23 7.71
CA PRO A 221 -12.69 6.29 8.74
C PRO A 221 -12.14 4.88 8.50
N ASP A 222 -12.27 4.02 9.50
CA ASP A 222 -12.04 2.58 9.35
C ASP A 222 -12.87 2.02 8.20
N GLN A 223 -12.29 1.14 7.42
CA GLN A 223 -12.94 0.53 6.27
C GLN A 223 -12.68 -0.98 6.26
N LEU A 224 -13.73 -1.75 6.04
CA LEU A 224 -13.66 -3.19 5.89
C LEU A 224 -14.52 -3.61 4.71
N SER A 225 -13.89 -4.01 3.62
CA SER A 225 -14.60 -4.49 2.43
C SER A 225 -14.47 -6.00 2.26
N HIS A 226 -15.53 -6.59 1.76
CA HIS A 226 -15.63 -8.02 1.51
C HIS A 226 -16.13 -8.28 0.10
N ASN A 227 -15.47 -9.16 -0.64
CA ASN A 227 -15.83 -9.53 -1.98
C ASN A 227 -16.00 -11.04 -2.09
N LEU A 228 -16.93 -11.48 -2.90
CA LEU A 228 -17.20 -12.89 -3.18
C LEU A 228 -17.20 -13.13 -4.69
N VAL A 229 -16.58 -14.24 -5.10
CA VAL A 229 -16.57 -14.69 -6.49
C VAL A 229 -17.01 -16.15 -6.53
N LEU A 230 -18.04 -16.43 -7.32
CA LEU A 230 -18.47 -17.78 -7.66
C LEU A 230 -18.09 -18.06 -9.11
N GLY A 231 -17.28 -19.07 -9.35
CA GLY A 231 -16.84 -19.48 -10.68
C GLY A 231 -17.24 -20.91 -11.00
N TYR A 232 -17.66 -21.16 -12.22
CA TYR A 232 -17.89 -22.52 -12.72
C TYR A 232 -17.28 -22.69 -14.09
N SER A 233 -16.38 -23.66 -14.22
CA SER A 233 -15.75 -24.00 -15.48
C SER A 233 -16.15 -25.41 -15.92
N ILE A 234 -16.32 -25.58 -17.23
CA ILE A 234 -16.73 -26.86 -17.84
C ILE A 234 -15.77 -27.24 -18.96
N LYS A 235 -15.74 -28.54 -19.28
CA LYS A 235 -14.89 -29.13 -20.32
C LYS A 235 -13.42 -28.74 -20.16
N ASN A 236 -12.85 -29.01 -18.98
CA ASN A 236 -11.46 -28.69 -18.65
C ASN A 236 -11.11 -27.19 -18.85
N GLY A 237 -12.04 -26.30 -18.51
CA GLY A 237 -11.82 -24.87 -18.58
C GLY A 237 -12.15 -24.21 -19.93
N ARG A 238 -12.60 -24.99 -20.95
CA ARG A 238 -12.95 -24.44 -22.25
C ARG A 238 -14.02 -23.35 -22.17
N TYR A 239 -14.96 -23.49 -21.25
CA TYR A 239 -15.97 -22.47 -20.97
C TYR A 239 -15.92 -22.15 -19.48
N SER A 240 -15.91 -20.89 -19.13
CA SER A 240 -15.92 -20.44 -17.75
C SER A 240 -16.94 -19.33 -17.55
N PHE A 241 -17.71 -19.47 -16.49
CA PHE A 241 -18.68 -18.49 -16.03
C PHE A 241 -18.32 -18.05 -14.63
N SER A 242 -18.39 -16.75 -14.33
CA SER A 242 -18.20 -16.25 -12.97
C SER A 242 -19.17 -15.14 -12.64
N LEU A 243 -19.62 -15.15 -11.40
CA LEU A 243 -20.37 -14.08 -10.74
C LEU A 243 -19.50 -13.50 -9.63
N GLU A 244 -19.36 -12.19 -9.59
CA GLU A 244 -18.62 -11.46 -8.58
C GLU A 244 -19.56 -10.48 -7.88
N CYS A 245 -19.51 -10.46 -6.54
CA CYS A 245 -20.16 -9.46 -5.72
C CYS A 245 -19.09 -8.69 -4.95
N ARG A 246 -18.83 -7.46 -5.36
CA ARG A 246 -17.92 -6.57 -4.64
C ARG A 246 -18.64 -5.84 -3.53
N ASN A 247 -17.91 -5.67 -2.41
CA ASN A 247 -18.43 -5.00 -1.23
C ASN A 247 -19.81 -5.56 -0.83
N PHE A 248 -19.92 -6.88 -0.62
CA PHE A 248 -21.20 -7.53 -0.44
C PHE A 248 -21.93 -7.10 0.86
N THR A 249 -21.20 -6.59 1.85
CA THR A 249 -21.73 -5.98 3.07
C THR A 249 -22.31 -4.58 2.83
N ASN A 250 -22.04 -3.97 1.67
CA ASN A 250 -22.40 -2.61 1.30
C ASN A 250 -21.86 -1.55 2.28
N GLU A 251 -20.63 -1.76 2.72
CA GLU A 251 -19.91 -0.83 3.60
C GLU A 251 -19.61 0.49 2.86
N LYS A 252 -19.62 1.60 3.61
CA LYS A 252 -19.21 2.89 3.05
C LYS A 252 -17.70 2.95 2.96
N LEU A 253 -17.18 2.91 1.75
CA LEU A 253 -15.76 2.98 1.46
C LEU A 253 -15.40 4.38 0.95
N TYR A 254 -14.21 4.84 1.31
CA TYR A 254 -13.72 6.17 0.94
C TYR A 254 -12.34 6.06 0.29
N ASP A 255 -12.01 7.03 -0.54
CA ASP A 255 -10.66 7.21 -1.05
C ASP A 255 -9.80 8.11 -0.13
N ASN A 256 -8.61 8.44 -0.57
CA ASN A 256 -7.69 9.31 0.17
C ASN A 256 -8.10 10.79 0.19
N PHE A 257 -9.16 11.17 -0.51
CA PHE A 257 -9.78 12.49 -0.44
C PHE A 257 -11.02 12.51 0.45
N SER A 258 -11.32 11.39 1.11
CA SER A 258 -12.57 11.19 1.86
C SER A 258 -13.84 11.21 0.98
N LEU A 259 -13.67 10.96 -0.32
CA LEU A 259 -14.79 10.82 -1.24
C LEU A 259 -15.32 9.39 -1.19
N GLN A 260 -16.63 9.25 -1.09
CA GLN A 260 -17.26 7.94 -1.01
C GLN A 260 -17.15 7.20 -2.35
N LYS A 261 -16.63 5.98 -2.30
CA LYS A 261 -16.58 5.05 -3.43
C LYS A 261 -17.95 4.41 -3.70
N ALA A 262 -18.08 3.78 -4.87
CA ALA A 262 -19.25 2.98 -5.19
C ALA A 262 -19.50 1.90 -4.12
N GLY A 263 -20.77 1.69 -3.77
CA GLY A 263 -21.20 0.64 -2.85
C GLY A 263 -21.11 -0.75 -3.48
N ARG A 264 -22.02 -1.64 -3.05
CA ARG A 264 -22.09 -3.01 -3.57
C ARG A 264 -22.32 -3.05 -5.08
N ALA A 265 -21.56 -3.89 -5.77
CA ALA A 265 -21.65 -4.07 -7.21
C ALA A 265 -21.59 -5.55 -7.59
N PHE A 266 -22.30 -5.91 -8.65
CA PHE A 266 -22.37 -7.27 -9.19
C PHE A 266 -21.82 -7.29 -10.62
N TYR A 267 -21.02 -8.32 -10.92
CA TYR A 267 -20.43 -8.52 -12.23
C TYR A 267 -20.63 -9.96 -12.69
N GLY A 268 -21.01 -10.13 -13.95
CA GLY A 268 -21.05 -11.42 -14.62
C GLY A 268 -19.99 -11.47 -15.72
N LYS A 269 -19.26 -12.59 -15.83
CA LYS A 269 -18.24 -12.78 -16.84
C LYS A 269 -18.36 -14.17 -17.45
N PHE A 270 -18.34 -14.22 -18.79
CA PHE A 270 -18.26 -15.46 -19.54
C PHE A 270 -16.99 -15.44 -20.39
N LYS A 271 -16.26 -16.57 -20.38
CA LYS A 271 -15.07 -16.77 -21.20
C LYS A 271 -15.16 -18.06 -21.99
N VAL A 272 -14.65 -18.03 -23.20
CA VAL A 272 -14.40 -19.18 -24.07
C VAL A 272 -12.89 -19.21 -24.33
N HIS A 273 -12.27 -20.38 -24.13
CA HIS A 273 -10.84 -20.60 -24.32
C HIS A 273 -10.61 -21.52 -25.53
#